data_97e2f9b402bf3856df1547e3561b6781
#
_entry.id   97e2f9b402bf3856df1547e3561b6781
#
_cell.length_a   1.000
_cell.length_b   1.000
_cell.length_c   1.000
_cell.angle_alpha   90.00
_cell.angle_beta   90.00
_cell.angle_gamma   90.00
#
_symmetry.space_group_name_H-M   'P 1'
#
loop_
_entity.id
_entity.type
_entity.pdbx_description
1 polymer ?
#
loop_
_entity_poly.entity_id
_entity_poly.type
_entity_poly.pdbx_seq_one_letter_code
_entity_poly.pdbx_strand_id
1 'polypeptide(L)'
;MLTLKMKKVRPGAIIPKRATSGSAGLDLCACTENEVVLKAGERTVIPTGIAIAIENNETAAFVYARSGLGIKHGISLSNGVGVIDSDYRGEICVGLINTSNEDYTIQPGERIAQLVLAPVIPAQPAEVDSLDETERGEGGFGSTGR
;
A
#
# COMPACT_ATOMS: atom_id res chain seq x y z
N MET A 1 4.22 18.69 13.00
CA MET A 1 4.20 17.23 12.71
C MET A 1 2.78 16.86 12.31
N LEU A 2 2.57 16.16 11.20
CA LEU A 2 1.23 15.75 10.76
C LEU A 2 0.70 14.67 11.70
N THR A 3 -0.55 14.82 12.16
CA THR A 3 -1.24 13.81 12.96
C THR A 3 -2.14 12.98 12.05
N LEU A 4 -1.92 11.67 11.97
CA LEU A 4 -2.80 10.74 11.27
C LEU A 4 -3.79 10.15 12.28
N LYS A 5 -5.07 10.50 12.13
CA LYS A 5 -6.13 9.92 12.97
C LYS A 5 -6.40 8.48 12.51
N MET A 6 -6.46 7.56 13.47
CA MET A 6 -6.71 6.14 13.21
C MET A 6 -7.81 5.60 14.11
N LYS A 7 -8.68 4.76 13.54
CA LYS A 7 -9.76 4.09 14.25
C LYS A 7 -9.64 2.58 14.08
N LYS A 8 -9.75 1.83 15.18
CA LYS A 8 -9.96 0.38 15.12
C LYS A 8 -11.42 0.10 14.73
N VAL A 9 -11.63 -0.69 13.70
CA VAL A 9 -12.95 -1.07 13.18
C VAL A 9 -13.24 -2.57 13.33
N ARG A 10 -12.25 -3.33 13.85
CA ARG A 10 -12.41 -4.76 14.20
C ARG A 10 -11.80 -5.05 15.57
N PRO A 11 -12.34 -6.03 16.33
CA PRO A 11 -11.64 -6.62 17.47
C PRO A 11 -10.27 -7.16 17.05
N GLY A 12 -9.27 -7.05 17.91
CA GLY A 12 -7.91 -7.53 17.62
C GLY A 12 -7.07 -6.62 16.71
N ALA A 13 -7.62 -5.54 16.16
CA ALA A 13 -6.87 -4.61 15.33
C ALA A 13 -5.69 -3.99 16.09
N ILE A 14 -4.55 -3.88 15.41
CA ILE A 14 -3.31 -3.30 15.94
C ILE A 14 -3.08 -1.94 15.31
N ILE A 15 -2.99 -0.89 16.11
CA ILE A 15 -2.67 0.46 15.59
C ILE A 15 -1.28 0.44 14.95
N PRO A 16 -1.15 0.82 13.66
CA PRO A 16 0.11 0.87 12.94
C PRO A 16 1.14 1.74 13.64
N LYS A 17 2.37 1.27 13.69
CA LYS A 17 3.49 1.98 14.32
C LYS A 17 4.70 1.97 13.40
N ARG A 18 5.55 2.98 13.53
CA ARG A 18 6.89 2.97 12.96
C ARG A 18 7.76 1.96 13.71
N ALA A 19 8.55 1.17 13.00
CA ALA A 19 9.50 0.25 13.63
C ALA A 19 10.62 1.03 14.35
N THR A 20 11.05 2.15 13.76
CA THR A 20 12.04 3.09 14.34
C THR A 20 11.60 4.53 14.08
N SER A 21 12.21 5.51 14.74
CA SER A 21 11.93 6.94 14.50
C SER A 21 12.22 7.39 13.06
N GLY A 22 13.16 6.73 12.38
CA GLY A 22 13.53 6.99 10.99
C GLY A 22 12.75 6.19 9.95
N SER A 23 11.86 5.27 10.36
CA SER A 23 11.03 4.51 9.41
C SER A 23 10.09 5.42 8.66
N ALA A 24 10.04 5.31 7.33
CA ALA A 24 9.10 6.04 6.48
C ALA A 24 7.66 5.52 6.64
N GLY A 25 7.50 4.22 6.78
CA GLY A 25 6.20 3.54 6.86
C GLY A 25 5.78 3.17 8.27
N LEU A 26 4.47 2.98 8.40
CA LEU A 26 3.78 2.41 9.55
C LEU A 26 3.41 0.96 9.21
N ASP A 27 3.80 -0.01 10.04
CA ASP A 27 3.49 -1.41 9.76
C ASP A 27 1.98 -1.68 9.87
N LEU A 28 1.39 -2.27 8.82
CA LEU A 28 0.03 -2.79 8.79
C LEU A 28 0.04 -4.28 9.13
N CYS A 29 -0.78 -4.65 10.12
CA CYS A 29 -0.87 -6.03 10.60
C CYS A 29 -2.15 -6.71 10.12
N ALA A 30 -2.09 -8.01 9.89
CA ALA A 30 -3.24 -8.85 9.60
C ALA A 30 -4.19 -8.87 10.81
N CYS A 31 -5.47 -8.53 10.59
CA CYS A 31 -6.52 -8.60 11.59
C CYS A 31 -7.48 -9.75 11.27
N THR A 32 -7.01 -10.97 11.43
CA THR A 32 -7.73 -12.21 11.20
C THR A 32 -7.89 -12.98 12.51
N GLU A 33 -8.93 -13.80 12.63
CA GLU A 33 -9.13 -14.66 13.81
C GLU A 33 -8.23 -15.89 13.77
N ASN A 34 -8.03 -16.42 12.57
CA ASN A 34 -7.21 -17.62 12.32
C ASN A 34 -6.12 -17.30 11.31
N GLU A 35 -5.16 -18.21 11.20
CA GLU A 35 -4.16 -18.16 10.14
C GLU A 35 -4.83 -18.25 8.75
N VAL A 36 -4.20 -17.64 7.75
CA VAL A 36 -4.64 -17.66 6.36
C VAL A 36 -3.53 -18.25 5.50
N VAL A 37 -3.78 -19.39 4.87
CA VAL A 37 -2.85 -19.99 3.92
C VAL A 37 -3.04 -19.33 2.56
N LEU A 38 -1.99 -18.66 2.08
CA LEU A 38 -1.91 -18.09 0.73
C LEU A 38 -1.07 -19.02 -0.14
N LYS A 39 -1.74 -19.83 -0.95
CA LYS A 39 -1.06 -20.80 -1.81
C LYS A 39 -0.20 -20.15 -2.88
N ALA A 40 0.77 -20.92 -3.39
CA ALA A 40 1.60 -20.51 -4.50
C ALA A 40 0.75 -20.03 -5.70
N GLY A 41 1.03 -18.81 -6.20
CA GLY A 41 0.32 -18.19 -7.32
C GLY A 41 -1.05 -17.58 -6.97
N GLU A 42 -1.56 -17.75 -5.77
CA GLU A 42 -2.88 -17.24 -5.36
C GLU A 42 -2.83 -15.80 -4.84
N ARG A 43 -4.01 -15.18 -4.79
CA ARG A 43 -4.25 -13.85 -4.21
C ARG A 43 -5.30 -13.94 -3.11
N THR A 44 -5.14 -13.08 -2.11
CA THR A 44 -6.13 -12.93 -1.04
C THR A 44 -6.21 -11.49 -0.57
N VAL A 45 -7.29 -11.14 0.11
CA VAL A 45 -7.46 -9.83 0.74
C VAL A 45 -7.46 -10.02 2.25
N ILE A 46 -6.54 -9.34 2.93
CA ILE A 46 -6.38 -9.42 4.38
C ILE A 46 -6.86 -8.12 5.02
N PRO A 47 -7.83 -8.16 5.93
CA PRO A 47 -8.25 -6.99 6.69
C PRO A 47 -7.16 -6.57 7.69
N THR A 48 -7.03 -5.26 7.95
CA THR A 48 -6.15 -4.73 8.99
C THR A 48 -6.90 -4.29 10.24
N GLY A 49 -8.22 -4.15 10.17
CA GLY A 49 -9.05 -3.62 11.24
C GLY A 49 -8.86 -2.13 11.49
N ILE A 50 -8.21 -1.40 10.57
CA ILE A 50 -7.86 0.02 10.73
C ILE A 50 -8.54 0.86 9.65
N ALA A 51 -9.17 1.95 10.08
CA ALA A 51 -9.59 3.05 9.23
C ALA A 51 -8.78 4.31 9.62
N ILE A 52 -8.53 5.19 8.63
CA ILE A 52 -7.76 6.42 8.82
C ILE A 52 -8.54 7.65 8.37
N ALA A 53 -8.11 8.82 8.85
CA ALA A 53 -8.56 10.11 8.34
C ALA A 53 -7.35 11.00 8.08
N ILE A 54 -7.21 11.43 6.83
CA ILE A 54 -6.24 12.42 6.37
C ILE A 54 -6.96 13.77 6.34
N GLU A 55 -6.34 14.82 6.88
CA GLU A 55 -7.03 16.11 7.12
C GLU A 55 -7.05 17.04 5.89
N ASN A 56 -6.22 16.77 4.88
CA ASN A 56 -6.13 17.61 3.68
C ASN A 56 -6.10 16.76 2.40
N ASN A 57 -6.39 17.36 1.26
CA ASN A 57 -6.41 16.71 -0.05
C ASN A 57 -5.05 16.77 -0.79
N GLU A 58 -4.02 17.35 -0.16
CA GLU A 58 -2.65 17.39 -0.69
C GLU A 58 -1.78 16.24 -0.15
N THR A 59 -2.40 15.32 0.59
CA THR A 59 -1.74 14.15 1.15
C THR A 59 -2.59 12.91 0.85
N ALA A 60 -1.95 11.85 0.40
CA ALA A 60 -2.55 10.53 0.30
C ALA A 60 -1.76 9.52 1.13
N ALA A 61 -2.40 8.40 1.45
CA ALA A 61 -1.71 7.27 2.03
C ALA A 61 -1.48 6.20 0.97
N PHE A 62 -0.29 5.61 1.00
CA PHE A 62 0.13 4.57 0.08
C PHE A 62 0.45 3.29 0.86
N VAL A 63 -0.06 2.18 0.38
CA VAL A 63 0.24 0.86 0.93
C VAL A 63 1.28 0.19 0.05
N TYR A 64 2.39 -0.20 0.65
CA TYR A 64 3.50 -0.89 0.00
C TYR A 64 3.73 -2.26 0.60
N ALA A 65 4.31 -3.15 -0.21
CA ALA A 65 4.82 -4.43 0.28
C ALA A 65 5.97 -4.20 1.28
N ARG A 66 6.21 -5.20 2.11
CA ARG A 66 7.38 -5.24 3.00
C ARG A 66 8.50 -6.04 2.34
N SER A 67 9.70 -5.48 2.37
CA SER A 67 10.88 -6.10 1.73
C SER A 67 11.15 -7.53 2.22
N GLY A 68 11.01 -7.77 3.52
CA GLY A 68 11.22 -9.11 4.09
C GLY A 68 10.26 -10.17 3.54
N LEU A 69 8.98 -9.83 3.40
CA LEU A 69 7.98 -10.73 2.83
C LEU A 69 8.17 -10.90 1.32
N GLY A 70 8.41 -9.79 0.60
CA GLY A 70 8.59 -9.81 -0.84
C GLY A 70 9.81 -10.60 -1.29
N ILE A 71 10.98 -10.31 -0.69
CA ILE A 71 12.25 -10.91 -1.13
C ILE A 71 12.40 -12.35 -0.65
N LYS A 72 12.01 -12.65 0.61
CA LYS A 72 12.23 -13.99 1.17
C LYS A 72 11.13 -14.99 0.83
N HIS A 73 9.88 -14.50 0.70
CA HIS A 73 8.70 -15.38 0.59
C HIS A 73 7.88 -15.12 -0.68
N GLY A 74 8.26 -14.13 -1.51
CA GLY A 74 7.52 -13.79 -2.72
C GLY A 74 6.13 -13.19 -2.47
N ILE A 75 5.87 -12.70 -1.24
CA ILE A 75 4.58 -12.10 -0.89
C ILE A 75 4.62 -10.59 -1.18
N SER A 76 3.77 -10.16 -2.10
CA SER A 76 3.68 -8.76 -2.53
C SER A 76 2.23 -8.28 -2.55
N LEU A 77 2.02 -7.02 -2.93
CA LEU A 77 0.67 -6.51 -3.14
C LEU A 77 0.14 -6.92 -4.51
N SER A 78 -1.10 -7.41 -4.55
CA SER A 78 -1.74 -7.84 -5.80
C SER A 78 -2.04 -6.68 -6.76
N ASN A 79 -2.13 -5.45 -6.26
CA ASN A 79 -2.32 -4.21 -7.00
C ASN A 79 -1.02 -3.38 -7.18
N GLY A 80 0.13 -3.93 -6.81
CA GLY A 80 1.41 -3.24 -6.82
C GLY A 80 1.55 -2.19 -5.71
N VAL A 81 0.74 -1.16 -5.72
CA VAL A 81 0.65 -0.13 -4.68
C VAL A 81 -0.81 0.15 -4.38
N GLY A 82 -1.18 0.16 -3.11
CA GLY A 82 -2.49 0.63 -2.67
C GLY A 82 -2.49 2.16 -2.56
N VAL A 83 -3.49 2.82 -3.12
CA VAL A 83 -3.69 4.27 -2.96
C VAL A 83 -4.93 4.49 -2.11
N ILE A 84 -4.79 5.26 -1.04
CA ILE A 84 -5.86 5.61 -0.11
C ILE A 84 -6.06 7.13 -0.18
N ASP A 85 -7.20 7.52 -0.71
CA ASP A 85 -7.58 8.90 -0.86
C ASP A 85 -7.82 9.59 0.50
N SER A 86 -7.65 10.91 0.56
CA SER A 86 -7.78 11.66 1.81
C SER A 86 -9.18 11.60 2.42
N ASP A 87 -10.22 11.38 1.61
CA ASP A 87 -11.62 11.28 2.02
C ASP A 87 -12.09 9.82 2.26
N TYR A 88 -11.26 8.81 2.02
CA TYR A 88 -11.61 7.42 2.33
C TYR A 88 -11.68 7.21 3.85
N ARG A 89 -12.78 6.60 4.32
CA ARG A 89 -13.03 6.32 5.75
C ARG A 89 -13.31 4.85 6.03
N GLY A 90 -13.19 4.00 5.00
CA GLY A 90 -13.37 2.56 5.13
C GLY A 90 -12.16 1.87 5.79
N GLU A 91 -12.32 0.59 6.04
CA GLU A 91 -11.25 -0.27 6.52
C GLU A 91 -10.16 -0.41 5.46
N ILE A 92 -8.90 -0.29 5.85
CA ILE A 92 -7.76 -0.63 5.01
C ILE A 92 -7.66 -2.15 4.95
N CYS A 93 -7.87 -2.70 3.76
CA CYS A 93 -7.63 -4.10 3.46
C CYS A 93 -6.45 -4.22 2.50
N VAL A 94 -5.60 -5.22 2.71
CA VAL A 94 -4.39 -5.43 1.93
C VAL A 94 -4.59 -6.61 0.99
N GLY A 95 -4.60 -6.35 -0.33
CA GLY A 95 -4.59 -7.40 -1.34
C GLY A 95 -3.17 -7.97 -1.47
N LEU A 96 -2.98 -9.24 -1.13
CA LEU A 96 -1.71 -9.94 -1.22
C LEU A 96 -1.72 -10.94 -2.38
N ILE A 97 -0.55 -11.14 -2.97
CA ILE A 97 -0.26 -12.18 -3.95
C ILE A 97 0.99 -12.95 -3.54
N ASN A 98 0.95 -14.26 -3.69
CA ASN A 98 2.11 -15.13 -3.52
C ASN A 98 2.71 -15.43 -4.91
N THR A 99 3.85 -14.83 -5.20
CA THR A 99 4.57 -15.03 -6.48
C THR A 99 5.63 -16.13 -6.40
N SER A 100 5.75 -16.79 -5.25
CA SER A 100 6.66 -17.92 -5.06
C SER A 100 6.01 -19.25 -5.49
N ASN A 101 6.75 -20.33 -5.41
CA ASN A 101 6.30 -21.70 -5.66
C ASN A 101 5.96 -22.47 -4.38
N GLU A 102 5.96 -21.81 -3.22
CA GLU A 102 5.65 -22.41 -1.91
C GLU A 102 4.45 -21.68 -1.27
N ASP A 103 3.64 -22.41 -0.52
CA ASP A 103 2.53 -21.83 0.24
C ASP A 103 3.09 -20.97 1.39
N TYR A 104 2.41 -19.86 1.68
CA TYR A 104 2.75 -18.98 2.79
C TYR A 104 1.59 -18.87 3.76
N THR A 105 1.86 -19.08 5.04
CA THR A 105 0.84 -18.96 6.09
C THR A 105 0.97 -17.62 6.81
N ILE A 106 -0.05 -16.77 6.64
CA ILE A 106 -0.17 -15.48 7.31
C ILE A 106 -0.77 -15.71 8.69
N GLN A 107 -0.07 -15.27 9.75
CA GLN A 107 -0.54 -15.36 11.12
C GLN A 107 -1.35 -14.14 11.54
N PRO A 108 -2.36 -14.28 12.44
CA PRO A 108 -3.01 -13.15 13.07
C PRO A 108 -1.99 -12.19 13.71
N GLY A 109 -2.11 -10.88 13.45
CA GLY A 109 -1.19 -9.87 13.96
C GLY A 109 0.14 -9.76 13.19
N GLU A 110 0.37 -10.59 12.20
CA GLU A 110 1.57 -10.49 11.37
C GLU A 110 1.61 -9.19 10.56
N ARG A 111 2.79 -8.58 10.47
CA ARG A 111 3.02 -7.37 9.67
C ARG A 111 3.09 -7.73 8.18
N ILE A 112 2.05 -7.40 7.43
CA ILE A 112 1.85 -7.82 6.03
C ILE A 112 2.14 -6.75 5.00
N ALA A 113 2.11 -5.48 5.38
CA ALA A 113 2.34 -4.34 4.51
C ALA A 113 2.85 -3.13 5.32
N GLN A 114 3.11 -2.03 4.65
CA GLN A 114 3.45 -0.76 5.29
C GLN A 114 2.65 0.39 4.67
N LEU A 115 2.21 1.32 5.51
CA LEU A 115 1.48 2.53 5.16
C LEU A 115 2.42 3.72 5.17
N VAL A 116 2.53 4.44 4.06
CA VAL A 116 3.34 5.65 3.92
C VAL A 116 2.44 6.81 3.53
N LEU A 117 2.54 7.94 4.21
CA LEU A 117 1.91 9.18 3.76
C LEU A 117 2.88 9.95 2.87
N ALA A 118 2.37 10.44 1.74
CA ALA A 118 3.15 11.28 0.84
C ALA A 118 2.28 12.44 0.32
N PRO A 119 2.92 13.57 -0.02
CA PRO A 119 2.23 14.67 -0.68
C PRO A 119 1.79 14.24 -2.09
N VAL A 120 0.62 14.71 -2.48
CA VAL A 120 0.07 14.57 -3.83
C VAL A 120 -0.36 15.94 -4.35
N ILE A 121 -0.29 16.10 -5.65
CA ILE A 121 -0.71 17.36 -6.30
C ILE A 121 -2.12 17.13 -6.86
N PRO A 122 -3.15 17.79 -6.33
CA PRO A 122 -4.50 17.74 -6.89
C PRO A 122 -4.55 18.53 -8.19
N ALA A 123 -4.27 17.87 -9.31
CA ALA A 123 -4.32 18.50 -10.62
C ALA A 123 -5.74 18.46 -11.20
N GLN A 124 -6.18 19.58 -11.80
CA GLN A 124 -7.40 19.61 -12.56
C GLN A 124 -7.09 19.27 -14.03
N PRO A 125 -7.66 18.18 -14.60
CA PRO A 125 -7.45 17.87 -16.00
C PRO A 125 -8.04 18.96 -16.91
N ALA A 126 -7.30 19.31 -17.99
CA ALA A 126 -7.77 20.14 -19.06
C ALA A 126 -7.52 19.45 -20.39
N GLU A 127 -8.55 19.31 -21.22
CA GLU A 127 -8.41 18.82 -22.57
C GLU A 127 -7.82 19.91 -23.47
N VAL A 128 -6.81 19.55 -24.25
CA VAL A 128 -6.15 20.45 -25.22
C VAL A 128 -5.97 19.73 -26.56
N ASP A 129 -5.93 20.49 -27.66
CA ASP A 129 -5.76 19.92 -29.01
C ASP A 129 -4.32 19.46 -29.28
N SER A 130 -3.34 20.03 -28.58
CA SER A 130 -1.92 19.71 -28.73
C SER A 130 -1.15 19.91 -27.44
N LEU A 131 -0.06 19.17 -27.28
CA LEU A 131 0.96 19.39 -26.23
C LEU A 131 2.19 20.06 -26.86
N ASP A 132 2.95 20.76 -26.04
CA ASP A 132 4.22 21.38 -26.44
C ASP A 132 5.25 20.31 -26.83
N GLU A 133 6.13 20.70 -27.78
CA GLU A 133 7.24 19.84 -28.20
C GLU A 133 8.34 19.80 -27.15
N THR A 134 8.93 18.62 -26.97
CA THR A 134 10.10 18.43 -26.09
C THR A 134 11.18 17.66 -26.84
N GLU A 135 12.45 17.77 -26.37
CA GLU A 135 13.57 16.99 -26.94
C GLU A 135 13.32 15.47 -26.94
N ARG A 136 12.60 14.96 -25.95
CA ARG A 136 12.23 13.54 -25.87
C ARG A 136 11.06 13.18 -26.78
N GLY A 137 10.13 14.10 -27.02
CA GLY A 137 8.90 13.87 -27.77
C GLY A 137 8.13 12.65 -27.26
N GLU A 138 7.71 11.77 -28.17
CA GLU A 138 6.96 10.55 -27.88
C GLU A 138 7.85 9.35 -27.49
N GLY A 139 9.16 9.55 -27.35
CA GLY A 139 10.13 8.49 -27.04
C GLY A 139 9.88 7.82 -25.69
N GLY A 140 9.59 6.52 -25.69
CA GLY A 140 9.37 5.67 -24.50
C GLY A 140 10.10 4.34 -24.61
N PHE A 141 9.88 3.44 -23.65
CA PHE A 141 10.33 2.04 -23.66
C PHE A 141 11.81 1.83 -24.01
N GLY A 142 12.71 2.67 -23.49
CA GLY A 142 14.15 2.57 -23.73
C GLY A 142 14.65 3.36 -24.95
N SER A 143 13.87 4.30 -25.49
CA SER A 143 14.26 5.17 -26.62
C SER A 143 15.52 6.01 -26.35
N THR A 144 15.92 6.19 -25.08
CA THR A 144 17.14 6.91 -24.67
C THR A 144 18.39 6.00 -24.58
N GLY A 145 18.28 4.75 -25.03
CA GLY A 145 19.39 3.79 -25.02
C GLY A 145 19.47 2.94 -23.74
N ARG A 146 20.40 2.00 -23.72
CA ARG A 146 20.77 1.18 -22.54
C ARG A 146 22.03 1.73 -21.89
#